data_524cb7fa84a980303211fe94b5181d0f
#
_entry.id   524cb7fa84a980303211fe94b5181d0f
#
_cell.length_a   1.000
_cell.length_b   1.000
_cell.length_c   1.000
_cell.angle_alpha   90.00
_cell.angle_beta   90.00
_cell.angle_gamma   90.00
#
_symmetry.space_group_name_H-M   'P 1'
#
loop_
_entity.id
_entity.type
_entity.pdbx_description
1 polymer ?
#
loop_
_entity_poly.entity_id
_entity_poly.type
_entity_poly.pdbx_seq_one_letter_code
_entity_poly.pdbx_strand_id
1 'polypeptide(L)'
;MPNRITIAVGSETALVDRVKASTVAAVTKEVPGITRIVVDPSNDEAAANIAQACAPTLFGEDVLVVIEGIDDLDDDGVDSLKAIFDQLPENVWLLLTHPGGNKRKPLIDAAVKAGAEKIECKDIKGGPETIAFLTKEVTRRKRKMTPAALNLLVRSFGQDFPALISAIGQLCSDVEVDPIDEVHVRAYFEGTAPISGYKISDAIWEKRTADAMKLLRQTALESDPGRVGVTTVTAMASGLRSMILVGGSAPSASDNEVAREAGVPPWKVKTLRTQWARWSGDQRKLASLVVAIAEADPAMKGGIETGAALDLEQKLFELEKLVTHTH
;
A
#
# COMPACT_ATOMS: atom_id res chain seq x y z
N MET A 1 12.36 -15.11 -23.68
CA MET A 1 13.43 -14.23 -23.15
C MET A 1 12.81 -13.03 -22.49
N PRO A 2 13.27 -12.62 -21.30
CA PRO A 2 12.83 -11.36 -20.70
C PRO A 2 13.19 -10.20 -21.63
N ASN A 3 12.36 -9.15 -21.63
CA ASN A 3 12.66 -7.97 -22.42
C ASN A 3 13.95 -7.31 -21.91
N ARG A 4 14.76 -6.79 -22.80
CA ARG A 4 16.05 -6.18 -22.45
C ARG A 4 15.91 -4.82 -21.78
N ILE A 5 14.80 -4.14 -22.05
CA ILE A 5 14.43 -2.90 -21.36
C ILE A 5 13.03 -3.09 -20.77
N THR A 6 12.91 -2.99 -19.46
CA THR A 6 11.61 -2.99 -18.77
C THR A 6 11.46 -1.66 -18.05
N ILE A 7 10.31 -1.01 -18.23
CA ILE A 7 9.97 0.23 -17.53
C ILE A 7 8.65 0.11 -16.80
N ALA A 8 8.67 0.24 -15.47
CA ALA A 8 7.50 0.32 -14.61
C ALA A 8 7.07 1.78 -14.47
N VAL A 9 5.82 2.12 -14.83
CA VAL A 9 5.33 3.50 -14.83
C VAL A 9 4.05 3.60 -14.00
N GLY A 10 4.12 4.32 -12.88
CA GLY A 10 2.96 4.58 -12.01
C GLY A 10 3.33 4.81 -10.57
N SER A 11 2.34 5.27 -9.79
CA SER A 11 2.45 5.66 -8.38
C SER A 11 2.22 4.51 -7.40
N GLU A 12 1.67 3.37 -7.85
CA GLU A 12 1.40 2.24 -6.96
C GLU A 12 2.68 1.45 -6.67
N THR A 13 3.30 1.76 -5.54
CA THR A 13 4.60 1.21 -5.11
C THR A 13 4.61 -0.32 -5.09
N ALA A 14 3.52 -0.93 -4.61
CA ALA A 14 3.41 -2.39 -4.54
C ALA A 14 3.44 -3.05 -5.93
N LEU A 15 2.90 -2.39 -6.96
CA LEU A 15 2.99 -2.86 -8.34
C LEU A 15 4.38 -2.64 -8.91
N VAL A 16 4.99 -1.49 -8.64
CA VAL A 16 6.37 -1.18 -9.06
C VAL A 16 7.35 -2.19 -8.48
N ASP A 17 7.29 -2.46 -7.17
CA ASP A 17 8.15 -3.45 -6.51
C ASP A 17 7.94 -4.86 -7.04
N ARG A 18 6.70 -5.20 -7.41
CA ARG A 18 6.41 -6.46 -8.07
C ARG A 18 7.09 -6.56 -9.43
N VAL A 19 6.98 -5.52 -10.26
CA VAL A 19 7.63 -5.48 -11.58
C VAL A 19 9.12 -5.62 -11.40
N LYS A 20 9.73 -4.89 -10.47
CA LYS A 20 11.15 -5.00 -10.13
C LYS A 20 11.52 -6.44 -9.77
N ALA A 21 10.84 -7.04 -8.80
CA ALA A 21 11.13 -8.40 -8.35
C ALA A 21 10.94 -9.44 -9.46
N SER A 22 9.87 -9.33 -10.27
CA SER A 22 9.62 -10.27 -11.36
C SER A 22 10.62 -10.14 -12.50
N THR A 23 11.03 -8.93 -12.86
CA THR A 23 12.03 -8.68 -13.90
C THR A 23 13.40 -9.19 -13.45
N VAL A 24 13.83 -8.87 -12.22
CA VAL A 24 15.08 -9.40 -11.66
C VAL A 24 15.08 -10.92 -11.67
N ALA A 25 14.01 -11.56 -11.20
CA ALA A 25 13.91 -13.03 -11.17
C ALA A 25 13.94 -13.64 -12.58
N ALA A 26 13.25 -13.02 -13.56
CA ALA A 26 13.21 -13.49 -14.93
C ALA A 26 14.60 -13.38 -15.59
N VAL A 27 15.27 -12.26 -15.43
CA VAL A 27 16.62 -12.03 -15.98
C VAL A 27 17.64 -12.95 -15.31
N THR A 28 17.64 -13.08 -14.00
CA THR A 28 18.56 -13.98 -13.27
C THR A 28 18.37 -15.45 -13.65
N LYS A 29 17.14 -15.86 -13.96
CA LYS A 29 16.84 -17.22 -14.43
C LYS A 29 17.39 -17.47 -15.83
N GLU A 30 17.31 -16.49 -16.72
CA GLU A 30 17.79 -16.59 -18.11
C GLU A 30 19.32 -16.49 -18.16
N VAL A 31 19.88 -15.62 -17.33
CA VAL A 31 21.32 -15.33 -17.26
C VAL A 31 21.82 -15.57 -15.82
N PRO A 32 22.16 -16.83 -15.49
CA PRO A 32 22.72 -17.16 -14.17
C PRO A 32 24.05 -16.43 -13.93
N GLY A 33 24.16 -15.74 -12.81
CA GLY A 33 25.37 -15.00 -12.45
C GLY A 33 25.40 -13.54 -12.93
N ILE A 34 24.31 -13.03 -13.52
CA ILE A 34 24.23 -11.63 -13.93
C ILE A 34 24.54 -10.67 -12.77
N THR A 35 25.38 -9.69 -13.04
CA THR A 35 25.72 -8.64 -12.06
C THR A 35 24.62 -7.60 -12.04
N ARG A 36 24.13 -7.26 -10.83
CA ARG A 36 23.13 -6.19 -10.66
C ARG A 36 23.80 -4.90 -10.21
N ILE A 37 23.61 -3.83 -10.98
CA ILE A 37 24.08 -2.47 -10.65
C ILE A 37 22.85 -1.59 -10.44
N VAL A 38 22.79 -0.89 -9.30
CA VAL A 38 21.74 0.10 -9.01
C VAL A 38 22.35 1.48 -9.14
N VAL A 39 21.74 2.33 -9.96
CA VAL A 39 22.18 3.71 -10.16
C VAL A 39 21.13 4.62 -9.51
N ASP A 40 21.61 5.53 -8.67
CA ASP A 40 20.81 6.60 -8.08
C ASP A 40 20.66 7.76 -9.07
N PRO A 41 19.44 8.03 -9.58
CA PRO A 41 19.23 9.09 -10.57
C PRO A 41 19.34 10.51 -9.98
N SER A 42 19.28 10.65 -8.66
CA SER A 42 19.39 11.95 -7.98
C SER A 42 20.83 12.38 -7.71
N ASN A 43 21.80 11.52 -8.02
CA ASN A 43 23.22 11.81 -7.84
C ASN A 43 23.72 12.73 -8.97
N ASP A 44 24.52 13.73 -8.64
CA ASP A 44 25.17 14.66 -9.61
C ASP A 44 26.02 13.93 -10.67
N GLU A 45 26.49 12.71 -10.37
CA GLU A 45 27.27 11.87 -11.28
C GLU A 45 26.39 10.81 -12.00
N ALA A 46 25.06 10.92 -11.96
CA ALA A 46 24.15 9.91 -12.50
C ALA A 46 24.43 9.61 -13.98
N ALA A 47 24.68 10.63 -14.81
CA ALA A 47 25.03 10.46 -16.22
C ALA A 47 26.28 9.58 -16.43
N ALA A 48 27.34 9.84 -15.67
CA ALA A 48 28.59 9.07 -15.73
C ALA A 48 28.38 7.64 -15.21
N ASN A 49 27.63 7.48 -14.11
CA ASN A 49 27.32 6.18 -13.50
C ASN A 49 26.47 5.32 -14.44
N ILE A 50 25.49 5.89 -15.15
CA ILE A 50 24.68 5.21 -16.15
C ILE A 50 25.57 4.76 -17.32
N ALA A 51 26.39 5.66 -17.87
CA ALA A 51 27.29 5.35 -18.97
C ALA A 51 28.29 4.23 -18.56
N GLN A 52 28.86 4.30 -17.37
CA GLN A 52 29.77 3.29 -16.84
C GLN A 52 29.09 1.92 -16.61
N ALA A 53 27.89 1.91 -16.02
CA ALA A 53 27.14 0.69 -15.74
C ALA A 53 26.70 -0.03 -17.03
N CYS A 54 26.48 0.70 -18.11
CA CYS A 54 26.08 0.17 -19.40
C CYS A 54 27.27 -0.01 -20.38
N ALA A 55 28.49 0.32 -19.98
CA ALA A 55 29.67 0.16 -20.83
C ALA A 55 29.99 -1.33 -21.02
N PRO A 56 30.48 -1.71 -22.22
CA PRO A 56 30.98 -3.07 -22.43
C PRO A 56 32.12 -3.39 -21.47
N THR A 57 32.02 -4.51 -20.74
CA THR A 57 33.10 -4.99 -19.89
C THR A 57 34.15 -5.73 -20.71
N LEU A 58 35.40 -5.74 -20.24
CA LEU A 58 36.52 -6.46 -20.90
C LEU A 58 36.22 -7.97 -21.09
N PHE A 59 35.41 -8.54 -20.21
CA PHE A 59 35.08 -9.98 -20.22
C PHE A 59 33.67 -10.27 -20.75
N GLY A 60 32.94 -9.25 -21.25
CA GLY A 60 31.57 -9.44 -21.75
C GLY A 60 30.58 -9.90 -20.69
N GLU A 61 30.81 -9.48 -19.43
CA GLU A 61 29.91 -9.85 -18.33
C GLU A 61 28.51 -9.28 -18.53
N ASP A 62 27.51 -10.10 -18.22
CA ASP A 62 26.12 -9.69 -18.28
C ASP A 62 25.75 -8.80 -17.09
N VAL A 63 25.06 -7.69 -17.36
CA VAL A 63 24.72 -6.71 -16.34
C VAL A 63 23.24 -6.32 -16.40
N LEU A 64 22.58 -6.33 -15.24
CA LEU A 64 21.26 -5.74 -15.04
C LEU A 64 21.39 -4.39 -14.34
N VAL A 65 21.19 -3.33 -15.08
CA VAL A 65 21.20 -1.96 -14.55
C VAL A 65 19.80 -1.57 -14.11
N VAL A 66 19.67 -1.17 -12.85
CA VAL A 66 18.42 -0.75 -12.23
C VAL A 66 18.49 0.75 -11.94
N ILE A 67 17.56 1.53 -12.47
CA ILE A 67 17.44 2.97 -12.21
C ILE A 67 16.04 3.25 -11.72
N GLU A 68 15.93 3.63 -10.44
CA GLU A 68 14.64 3.87 -9.79
C GLU A 68 14.33 5.37 -9.76
N GLY A 69 13.22 5.80 -10.39
CA GLY A 69 12.84 7.21 -10.44
C GLY A 69 13.58 8.00 -11.54
N ILE A 70 13.55 7.52 -12.78
CA ILE A 70 14.23 8.21 -13.92
C ILE A 70 13.71 9.63 -14.17
N ASP A 71 12.65 10.05 -13.52
CA ASP A 71 12.15 11.43 -13.52
C ASP A 71 13.05 12.37 -12.70
N ASP A 72 13.89 11.86 -11.80
CA ASP A 72 14.83 12.65 -11.01
C ASP A 72 16.17 12.90 -11.73
N LEU A 73 16.38 12.28 -12.90
CA LEU A 73 17.54 12.54 -13.72
C LEU A 73 17.61 14.02 -14.15
N ASP A 74 18.80 14.58 -14.13
CA ASP A 74 19.13 15.85 -14.77
C ASP A 74 19.14 15.74 -16.31
N ASP A 75 19.47 16.80 -17.03
CA ASP A 75 19.47 16.79 -18.50
C ASP A 75 20.57 15.91 -19.06
N ASP A 76 21.75 15.89 -18.44
CA ASP A 76 22.88 15.06 -18.84
C ASP A 76 22.58 13.56 -18.65
N GLY A 77 21.94 13.20 -17.52
CA GLY A 77 21.48 11.85 -17.26
C GLY A 77 20.40 11.36 -18.24
N VAL A 78 19.49 12.26 -18.60
CA VAL A 78 18.47 12.00 -19.64
C VAL A 78 19.11 11.72 -20.98
N ASP A 79 20.08 12.54 -21.40
CA ASP A 79 20.75 12.37 -22.69
C ASP A 79 21.64 11.12 -22.71
N SER A 80 22.32 10.82 -21.60
CA SER A 80 23.07 9.58 -21.42
C SER A 80 22.16 8.34 -21.57
N LEU A 81 21.00 8.34 -20.91
CA LEU A 81 20.07 7.21 -20.97
C LEU A 81 19.44 7.03 -22.36
N LYS A 82 19.14 8.13 -23.07
CA LYS A 82 18.68 8.06 -24.47
C LYS A 82 19.72 7.49 -25.41
N ALA A 83 20.98 7.90 -25.27
CA ALA A 83 22.07 7.34 -26.09
C ALA A 83 22.21 5.82 -25.88
N ILE A 84 22.00 5.33 -24.64
CA ILE A 84 21.99 3.90 -24.34
C ILE A 84 20.79 3.20 -24.98
N PHE A 85 19.61 3.81 -25.01
CA PHE A 85 18.45 3.22 -25.68
C PHE A 85 18.71 2.99 -27.18
N ASP A 86 19.42 3.91 -27.82
CA ASP A 86 19.76 3.81 -29.26
C ASP A 86 20.81 2.72 -29.54
N GLN A 87 21.70 2.43 -28.60
CA GLN A 87 22.82 1.50 -28.75
C GLN A 87 23.02 0.61 -27.51
N LEU A 88 21.95 -0.06 -27.06
CA LEU A 88 22.02 -0.95 -25.88
C LEU A 88 22.95 -2.15 -26.16
N PRO A 89 24.06 -2.33 -25.41
CA PRO A 89 24.97 -3.45 -25.59
C PRO A 89 24.28 -4.80 -25.35
N GLU A 90 24.65 -5.86 -26.05
CA GLU A 90 23.97 -7.16 -26.02
C GLU A 90 23.94 -7.83 -24.64
N ASN A 91 24.89 -7.51 -23.79
CA ASN A 91 25.06 -8.04 -22.43
C ASN A 91 24.42 -7.16 -21.35
N VAL A 92 23.64 -6.10 -21.71
CA VAL A 92 23.00 -5.19 -20.74
C VAL A 92 21.50 -5.33 -20.74
N TRP A 93 20.89 -5.46 -19.57
CA TRP A 93 19.46 -5.34 -19.31
C TRP A 93 19.18 -4.08 -18.51
N LEU A 94 18.09 -3.38 -18.83
CA LEU A 94 17.66 -2.17 -18.12
C LEU A 94 16.32 -2.41 -17.42
N LEU A 95 16.27 -2.09 -16.13
CA LEU A 95 15.05 -2.03 -15.34
C LEU A 95 14.87 -0.61 -14.81
N LEU A 96 13.87 0.06 -15.33
CA LEU A 96 13.61 1.47 -15.06
C LEU A 96 12.30 1.63 -14.30
N THR A 97 12.22 2.61 -13.40
CA THR A 97 10.95 3.01 -12.79
C THR A 97 10.69 4.50 -12.99
N HIS A 98 9.40 4.85 -13.07
CA HIS A 98 8.94 6.23 -13.19
C HIS A 98 7.61 6.37 -12.44
N PRO A 99 7.43 7.37 -11.55
CA PRO A 99 6.21 7.50 -10.73
C PRO A 99 4.95 7.87 -11.53
N GLY A 100 5.09 8.15 -12.81
CA GLY A 100 4.01 8.65 -13.66
C GLY A 100 4.02 10.17 -13.76
N GLY A 101 2.96 10.74 -14.38
CA GLY A 101 2.88 12.18 -14.61
C GLY A 101 3.64 12.65 -15.84
N ASN A 102 3.95 13.97 -15.88
CA ASN A 102 4.52 14.62 -17.06
C ASN A 102 6.03 14.90 -16.97
N LYS A 103 6.62 14.81 -15.76
CA LYS A 103 8.06 15.04 -15.56
C LYS A 103 8.84 13.96 -16.33
N ARG A 104 9.74 14.35 -17.20
CA ARG A 104 10.55 13.42 -18.03
C ARG A 104 9.75 12.40 -18.88
N LYS A 105 8.46 12.64 -19.16
CA LYS A 105 7.64 11.78 -20.01
C LYS A 105 8.27 11.43 -21.37
N PRO A 106 8.95 12.34 -22.08
CA PRO A 106 9.64 12.01 -23.32
C PRO A 106 10.68 10.89 -23.19
N LEU A 107 11.22 10.67 -21.99
CA LEU A 107 12.16 9.58 -21.72
C LEU A 107 11.45 8.22 -21.71
N ILE A 108 10.22 8.17 -21.18
CA ILE A 108 9.37 6.95 -21.27
C ILE A 108 9.08 6.63 -22.74
N ASP A 109 8.73 7.65 -23.53
CA ASP A 109 8.41 7.46 -24.96
C ASP A 109 9.65 7.01 -25.76
N ALA A 110 10.83 7.53 -25.40
CA ALA A 110 12.10 7.08 -25.99
C ALA A 110 12.41 5.62 -25.65
N ALA A 111 12.23 5.21 -24.38
CA ALA A 111 12.43 3.83 -23.97
C ALA A 111 11.47 2.86 -24.73
N VAL A 112 10.19 3.23 -24.85
CA VAL A 112 9.21 2.44 -25.60
C VAL A 112 9.58 2.33 -27.08
N LYS A 113 10.04 3.43 -27.70
CA LYS A 113 10.51 3.43 -29.08
C LYS A 113 11.73 2.52 -29.29
N ALA A 114 12.60 2.42 -28.29
CA ALA A 114 13.74 1.51 -28.26
C ALA A 114 13.35 0.05 -27.96
N GLY A 115 12.05 -0.27 -27.83
CA GLY A 115 11.54 -1.61 -27.61
C GLY A 115 11.33 -1.98 -26.14
N ALA A 116 11.29 -1.00 -25.21
CA ALA A 116 11.02 -1.29 -23.82
C ALA A 116 9.62 -1.89 -23.61
N GLU A 117 9.53 -2.89 -22.74
CA GLU A 117 8.27 -3.36 -22.17
C GLU A 117 7.80 -2.35 -21.12
N LYS A 118 6.78 -1.58 -21.46
CA LYS A 118 6.15 -0.65 -20.52
C LYS A 118 5.08 -1.35 -19.72
N ILE A 119 5.23 -1.36 -18.40
CA ILE A 119 4.25 -1.93 -17.45
C ILE A 119 3.63 -0.79 -16.65
N GLU A 120 2.31 -0.63 -16.78
CA GLU A 120 1.59 0.41 -16.04
C GLU A 120 1.28 -0.04 -14.62
N CYS A 121 1.75 0.76 -13.65
CA CYS A 121 1.59 0.56 -12.21
C CYS A 121 0.66 1.64 -11.63
N LYS A 122 -0.58 1.71 -12.19
CA LYS A 122 -1.60 2.68 -11.76
C LYS A 122 -2.13 2.34 -10.37
N ASP A 123 -2.56 3.38 -9.66
CA ASP A 123 -3.23 3.23 -8.36
C ASP A 123 -4.41 2.26 -8.47
N ILE A 124 -4.46 1.32 -7.56
CA ILE A 124 -5.57 0.38 -7.42
C ILE A 124 -6.69 1.09 -6.68
N LYS A 125 -7.77 1.42 -7.39
CA LYS A 125 -8.91 2.18 -6.87
C LYS A 125 -9.85 1.38 -5.95
N GLY A 126 -9.31 0.57 -5.06
CA GLY A 126 -10.12 -0.15 -4.07
C GLY A 126 -11.16 -1.14 -4.65
N GLY A 127 -11.92 -1.76 -3.77
CA GLY A 127 -13.04 -2.65 -4.13
C GLY A 127 -12.66 -3.82 -5.06
N PRO A 128 -13.36 -3.99 -6.20
CA PRO A 128 -13.13 -5.12 -7.10
C PRO A 128 -11.71 -5.20 -7.67
N GLU A 129 -11.05 -4.05 -7.90
CA GLU A 129 -9.67 -4.02 -8.41
C GLU A 129 -8.69 -4.58 -7.38
N THR A 130 -8.87 -4.23 -6.10
CA THR A 130 -8.07 -4.79 -5.00
C THR A 130 -8.24 -6.31 -4.93
N ILE A 131 -9.48 -6.81 -4.96
CA ILE A 131 -9.74 -8.25 -4.93
C ILE A 131 -9.13 -8.95 -6.15
N ALA A 132 -9.26 -8.38 -7.35
CA ALA A 132 -8.65 -8.92 -8.56
C ALA A 132 -7.11 -8.97 -8.46
N PHE A 133 -6.51 -7.93 -7.90
CA PHE A 133 -5.08 -7.86 -7.63
C PHE A 133 -4.63 -8.95 -6.65
N LEU A 134 -5.30 -9.07 -5.48
CA LEU A 134 -4.98 -10.09 -4.48
C LEU A 134 -5.20 -11.51 -5.00
N THR A 135 -6.23 -11.74 -5.82
CA THR A 135 -6.45 -13.03 -6.47
C THR A 135 -5.27 -13.42 -7.37
N LYS A 136 -4.73 -12.46 -8.14
CA LYS A 136 -3.52 -12.69 -8.95
C LYS A 136 -2.29 -12.99 -8.08
N GLU A 137 -2.17 -12.34 -6.91
CA GLU A 137 -1.09 -12.61 -5.95
C GLU A 137 -1.12 -14.03 -5.40
N VAL A 138 -2.31 -14.51 -5.03
CA VAL A 138 -2.52 -15.88 -4.56
C VAL A 138 -2.23 -16.89 -5.67
N THR A 139 -2.76 -16.65 -6.88
CA THR A 139 -2.56 -17.53 -8.04
C THR A 139 -1.08 -17.65 -8.44
N ARG A 140 -0.33 -16.57 -8.36
CA ARG A 140 1.12 -16.57 -8.64
C ARG A 140 1.89 -17.47 -7.68
N ARG A 141 1.41 -17.61 -6.45
CA ARG A 141 1.96 -18.55 -5.45
C ARG A 141 1.43 -19.98 -5.63
N LYS A 142 0.70 -20.25 -6.73
CA LYS A 142 0.09 -21.56 -7.03
C LYS A 142 -0.89 -22.02 -5.94
N ARG A 143 -1.56 -21.08 -5.28
CA ARG A 143 -2.54 -21.34 -4.23
C ARG A 143 -3.91 -20.77 -4.62
N LYS A 144 -4.93 -21.15 -3.87
CA LYS A 144 -6.30 -20.63 -3.99
C LYS A 144 -6.73 -20.01 -2.65
N MET A 145 -7.57 -18.99 -2.72
CA MET A 145 -8.14 -18.34 -1.55
C MET A 145 -9.61 -18.01 -1.84
N THR A 146 -10.48 -18.23 -0.86
CA THR A 146 -11.91 -17.93 -1.03
C THR A 146 -12.16 -16.42 -1.11
N PRO A 147 -13.22 -15.97 -1.81
CA PRO A 147 -13.61 -14.57 -1.81
C PRO A 147 -13.85 -14.01 -0.40
N ALA A 148 -14.36 -14.83 0.53
CA ALA A 148 -14.55 -14.44 1.92
C ALA A 148 -13.22 -14.12 2.61
N ALA A 149 -12.20 -14.95 2.42
CA ALA A 149 -10.86 -14.74 2.95
C ALA A 149 -10.20 -13.46 2.38
N LEU A 150 -10.28 -13.26 1.06
CA LEU A 150 -9.77 -12.04 0.41
C LEU A 150 -10.46 -10.78 0.93
N ASN A 151 -11.80 -10.82 1.05
CA ASN A 151 -12.57 -9.71 1.62
C ASN A 151 -12.20 -9.43 3.08
N LEU A 152 -11.93 -10.48 3.87
CA LEU A 152 -11.49 -10.32 5.25
C LEU A 152 -10.13 -9.64 5.32
N LEU A 153 -9.17 -10.02 4.47
CA LEU A 153 -7.86 -9.37 4.38
C LEU A 153 -8.01 -7.87 4.02
N VAL A 154 -8.81 -7.55 3.02
CA VAL A 154 -9.08 -6.14 2.64
C VAL A 154 -9.74 -5.37 3.78
N ARG A 155 -10.65 -6.00 4.53
CA ARG A 155 -11.23 -5.38 5.75
C ARG A 155 -10.20 -5.12 6.84
N SER A 156 -9.24 -6.02 6.98
CA SER A 156 -8.25 -5.99 8.07
C SER A 156 -7.12 -5.01 7.79
N PHE A 157 -6.65 -4.96 6.57
CA PHE A 157 -5.48 -4.18 6.16
C PHE A 157 -5.83 -2.95 5.32
N GLY A 158 -7.10 -2.77 4.94
CA GLY A 158 -7.53 -1.64 4.12
C GLY A 158 -6.88 -1.64 2.74
N GLN A 159 -6.25 -0.53 2.38
CA GLN A 159 -5.49 -0.35 1.13
C GLN A 159 -3.96 -0.35 1.36
N ASP A 160 -3.51 -0.91 2.47
CA ASP A 160 -2.09 -1.16 2.70
C ASP A 160 -1.65 -2.37 1.88
N PHE A 161 -1.30 -2.13 0.60
CA PHE A 161 -0.90 -3.19 -0.34
C PHE A 161 0.36 -3.93 0.11
N PRO A 162 1.41 -3.30 0.64
CA PRO A 162 2.54 -4.01 1.21
C PRO A 162 2.13 -5.00 2.31
N ALA A 163 1.28 -4.57 3.25
CA ALA A 163 0.77 -5.44 4.31
C ALA A 163 -0.12 -6.57 3.76
N LEU A 164 -0.99 -6.28 2.78
CA LEU A 164 -1.83 -7.27 2.11
C LEU A 164 -1.01 -8.34 1.38
N ILE A 165 0.03 -7.93 0.66
CA ILE A 165 0.93 -8.85 -0.06
C ILE A 165 1.71 -9.72 0.92
N SER A 166 2.21 -9.13 2.01
CA SER A 166 2.91 -9.85 3.08
C SER A 166 1.99 -10.87 3.73
N ALA A 167 0.77 -10.47 4.10
CA ALA A 167 -0.24 -11.33 4.69
C ALA A 167 -0.59 -12.53 3.79
N ILE A 168 -0.79 -12.29 2.49
CA ILE A 168 -1.00 -13.36 1.50
C ILE A 168 0.22 -14.26 1.41
N GLY A 169 1.42 -13.70 1.43
CA GLY A 169 2.66 -14.47 1.41
C GLY A 169 2.73 -15.47 2.56
N GLN A 170 2.48 -15.00 3.78
CA GLN A 170 2.48 -15.80 4.99
C GLN A 170 1.39 -16.88 4.95
N LEU A 171 0.14 -16.50 4.65
CA LEU A 171 -0.96 -17.49 4.56
C LEU A 171 -0.69 -18.57 3.51
N CYS A 172 -0.18 -18.19 2.35
CA CYS A 172 0.14 -19.16 1.29
C CYS A 172 1.29 -20.11 1.68
N SER A 173 2.21 -19.66 2.53
CA SER A 173 3.35 -20.44 3.01
C SER A 173 2.96 -21.39 4.14
N ASP A 174 2.16 -20.92 5.10
CA ASP A 174 1.98 -21.59 6.38
C ASP A 174 0.68 -22.39 6.46
N VAL A 175 -0.34 -22.06 5.65
CA VAL A 175 -1.62 -22.80 5.61
C VAL A 175 -1.50 -23.92 4.58
N GLU A 176 -1.59 -25.17 5.00
CA GLU A 176 -1.49 -26.34 4.10
C GLU A 176 -2.75 -26.56 3.27
N VAL A 177 -3.92 -26.16 3.80
CA VAL A 177 -5.23 -26.40 3.16
C VAL A 177 -5.45 -25.45 1.98
N ASP A 178 -6.02 -25.96 0.88
CA ASP A 178 -6.37 -25.20 -0.31
C ASP A 178 -7.81 -25.51 -0.76
N PRO A 179 -8.70 -24.54 -0.91
CA PRO A 179 -8.49 -23.10 -0.78
C PRO A 179 -8.31 -22.61 0.66
N ILE A 180 -7.48 -21.57 0.84
CA ILE A 180 -7.37 -20.84 2.12
C ILE A 180 -8.68 -20.09 2.35
N ASP A 181 -9.31 -20.33 3.50
CA ASP A 181 -10.63 -19.76 3.83
C ASP A 181 -10.54 -18.71 4.94
N GLU A 182 -11.65 -18.01 5.16
CA GLU A 182 -11.80 -16.99 6.21
C GLU A 182 -11.37 -17.46 7.60
N VAL A 183 -11.64 -18.74 7.94
CA VAL A 183 -11.23 -19.33 9.22
C VAL A 183 -9.72 -19.30 9.40
N HIS A 184 -8.96 -19.59 8.34
CA HIS A 184 -7.50 -19.56 8.38
C HIS A 184 -6.95 -18.14 8.53
N VAL A 185 -7.58 -17.16 7.83
CA VAL A 185 -7.22 -15.74 7.97
C VAL A 185 -7.48 -15.26 9.39
N ARG A 186 -8.61 -15.63 9.99
CA ARG A 186 -8.92 -15.28 11.38
C ARG A 186 -7.92 -15.88 12.35
N ALA A 187 -7.66 -17.17 12.25
CA ALA A 187 -6.71 -17.87 13.13
C ALA A 187 -5.29 -17.29 13.05
N TYR A 188 -4.90 -16.84 11.84
CA TYR A 188 -3.55 -16.34 11.62
C TYR A 188 -3.36 -14.88 12.06
N PHE A 189 -4.38 -14.04 11.87
CA PHE A 189 -4.30 -12.59 12.14
C PHE A 189 -5.19 -12.12 13.30
N GLU A 190 -5.90 -13.03 13.96
CA GLU A 190 -6.69 -12.69 15.15
C GLU A 190 -5.72 -12.27 16.26
N GLY A 191 -5.87 -11.04 16.76
CA GLY A 191 -4.93 -10.44 17.72
C GLY A 191 -3.86 -9.55 17.10
N THR A 192 -3.72 -9.47 15.75
CA THR A 192 -2.79 -8.50 15.16
C THR A 192 -3.32 -7.06 15.26
N ALA A 193 -2.42 -6.11 15.53
CA ALA A 193 -2.77 -4.71 15.71
C ALA A 193 -3.62 -4.09 14.58
N PRO A 194 -3.40 -4.37 13.27
CA PRO A 194 -4.22 -3.82 12.21
C PRO A 194 -5.69 -4.25 12.27
N ILE A 195 -5.96 -5.55 12.49
CA ILE A 195 -7.33 -6.08 12.59
C ILE A 195 -8.04 -5.49 13.80
N SER A 196 -7.32 -5.38 14.91
CA SER A 196 -7.87 -4.85 16.16
C SER A 196 -8.21 -3.36 16.06
N GLY A 197 -7.38 -2.55 15.39
CA GLY A 197 -7.65 -1.13 15.17
C GLY A 197 -8.96 -0.89 14.40
N TYR A 198 -9.24 -1.66 13.36
CA TYR A 198 -10.52 -1.57 12.64
C TYR A 198 -11.70 -2.09 13.46
N LYS A 199 -11.55 -3.17 14.22
CA LYS A 199 -12.59 -3.68 15.13
C LYS A 199 -12.93 -2.67 16.22
N ILE A 200 -11.92 -2.03 16.81
CA ILE A 200 -12.08 -0.96 17.81
C ILE A 200 -12.84 0.22 17.18
N SER A 201 -12.41 0.68 16.01
CA SER A 201 -13.05 1.77 15.27
C SER A 201 -14.52 1.46 14.92
N ASP A 202 -14.82 0.28 14.41
CA ASP A 202 -16.19 -0.13 14.11
C ASP A 202 -17.06 -0.16 15.37
N ALA A 203 -16.56 -0.70 16.49
CA ALA A 203 -17.27 -0.67 17.77
C ALA A 203 -17.57 0.77 18.25
N ILE A 204 -16.64 1.70 18.04
CA ILE A 204 -16.83 3.12 18.34
C ILE A 204 -17.96 3.71 17.48
N TRP A 205 -17.91 3.54 16.16
CA TRP A 205 -18.92 4.10 15.26
C TRP A 205 -20.28 3.46 15.41
N GLU A 206 -20.33 2.24 15.98
CA GLU A 206 -21.57 1.56 16.38
C GLU A 206 -22.07 1.95 17.77
N LYS A 207 -21.41 2.89 18.44
CA LYS A 207 -21.69 3.30 19.84
C LYS A 207 -21.62 2.15 20.85
N ARG A 208 -20.74 1.18 20.62
CA ARG A 208 -20.44 0.07 21.54
C ARG A 208 -19.15 0.36 22.31
N THR A 209 -19.16 1.49 23.08
CA THR A 209 -17.97 2.01 23.76
C THR A 209 -17.35 0.99 24.72
N ALA A 210 -18.16 0.22 25.45
CA ALA A 210 -17.66 -0.82 26.37
C ALA A 210 -16.89 -1.93 25.62
N ASP A 211 -17.38 -2.34 24.44
CA ASP A 211 -16.71 -3.32 23.59
C ASP A 211 -15.42 -2.73 22.99
N ALA A 212 -15.46 -1.47 22.56
CA ALA A 212 -14.28 -0.78 22.04
C ALA A 212 -13.17 -0.68 23.09
N MET A 213 -13.50 -0.32 24.34
CA MET A 213 -12.57 -0.29 25.45
C MET A 213 -11.99 -1.66 25.79
N LYS A 214 -12.82 -2.69 25.81
CA LYS A 214 -12.36 -4.07 26.03
C LYS A 214 -11.38 -4.51 24.95
N LEU A 215 -11.72 -4.29 23.68
CA LEU A 215 -10.87 -4.60 22.54
C LEU A 215 -9.54 -3.82 22.59
N LEU A 216 -9.60 -2.53 22.90
CA LEU A 216 -8.41 -1.70 23.01
C LEU A 216 -7.43 -2.24 24.06
N ARG A 217 -7.91 -2.50 25.28
CA ARG A 217 -7.09 -3.03 26.37
C ARG A 217 -6.53 -4.41 26.06
N GLN A 218 -7.35 -5.29 25.52
CA GLN A 218 -6.91 -6.62 25.10
C GLN A 218 -5.81 -6.53 24.04
N THR A 219 -6.02 -5.73 23.01
CA THR A 219 -5.04 -5.56 21.92
C THR A 219 -3.74 -4.93 22.41
N ALA A 220 -3.81 -3.97 23.36
CA ALA A 220 -2.62 -3.35 23.93
C ALA A 220 -1.79 -4.31 24.80
N LEU A 221 -2.41 -5.35 25.35
CA LEU A 221 -1.69 -6.44 26.07
C LEU A 221 -1.01 -7.43 25.11
N GLU A 222 -1.58 -7.63 23.94
CA GLU A 222 -1.11 -8.63 22.95
C GLU A 222 -0.16 -8.05 21.89
N SER A 223 -0.11 -6.71 21.77
CA SER A 223 0.65 -6.00 20.74
C SER A 223 1.30 -4.73 21.31
N ASP A 224 2.28 -4.16 20.59
CA ASP A 224 2.88 -2.88 20.95
C ASP A 224 1.81 -1.76 21.02
N PRO A 225 1.60 -1.14 22.20
CA PRO A 225 0.56 -0.11 22.39
C PRO A 225 0.71 1.09 21.45
N GLY A 226 1.95 1.45 21.08
CA GLY A 226 2.19 2.54 20.14
C GLY A 226 1.65 2.21 18.74
N ARG A 227 1.85 0.99 18.30
CA ARG A 227 1.32 0.49 17.00
C ARG A 227 -0.21 0.38 17.05
N VAL A 228 -0.77 -0.10 18.15
CA VAL A 228 -2.22 -0.15 18.38
C VAL A 228 -2.81 1.26 18.31
N GLY A 229 -2.15 2.24 18.90
CA GLY A 229 -2.56 3.64 18.88
C GLY A 229 -2.65 4.20 17.47
N VAL A 230 -1.57 4.10 16.71
CA VAL A 230 -1.52 4.60 15.32
C VAL A 230 -2.58 3.92 14.46
N THR A 231 -2.72 2.59 14.54
CA THR A 231 -3.70 1.86 13.72
C THR A 231 -5.14 2.18 14.11
N THR A 232 -5.44 2.35 15.40
CA THR A 232 -6.79 2.70 15.88
C THR A 232 -7.18 4.11 15.45
N VAL A 233 -6.32 5.10 15.66
CA VAL A 233 -6.61 6.50 15.27
C VAL A 233 -6.77 6.61 13.75
N THR A 234 -5.91 5.96 12.98
CA THR A 234 -6.02 5.93 11.51
C THR A 234 -7.33 5.26 11.06
N ALA A 235 -7.72 4.15 11.70
CA ALA A 235 -8.98 3.46 11.40
C ALA A 235 -10.20 4.32 11.77
N MET A 236 -10.14 5.05 12.90
CA MET A 236 -11.19 5.99 13.32
C MET A 236 -11.34 7.13 12.31
N ALA A 237 -10.24 7.77 11.90
CA ALA A 237 -10.25 8.85 10.92
C ALA A 237 -10.84 8.39 9.57
N SER A 238 -10.39 7.23 9.08
CA SER A 238 -10.90 6.63 7.84
C SER A 238 -12.39 6.26 7.94
N GLY A 239 -12.79 5.65 9.06
CA GLY A 239 -14.18 5.29 9.32
C GLY A 239 -15.09 6.50 9.37
N LEU A 240 -14.70 7.55 10.08
CA LEU A 240 -15.44 8.82 10.17
C LEU A 240 -15.62 9.47 8.80
N ARG A 241 -14.53 9.59 8.02
CA ARG A 241 -14.59 10.14 6.67
C ARG A 241 -15.56 9.36 5.79
N SER A 242 -15.43 8.03 5.77
CA SER A 242 -16.29 7.18 4.95
C SER A 242 -17.76 7.25 5.38
N MET A 243 -18.02 7.29 6.69
CA MET A 243 -19.36 7.44 7.25
C MET A 243 -20.02 8.77 6.85
N ILE A 244 -19.29 9.88 6.90
CA ILE A 244 -19.77 11.20 6.49
C ILE A 244 -20.06 11.23 5.00
N LEU A 245 -19.17 10.71 4.16
CA LEU A 245 -19.37 10.66 2.70
C LEU A 245 -20.60 9.84 2.32
N VAL A 246 -20.75 8.65 2.93
CA VAL A 246 -21.91 7.78 2.70
C VAL A 246 -23.19 8.43 3.24
N GLY A 247 -23.12 9.09 4.40
CA GLY A 247 -24.26 9.78 4.99
C GLY A 247 -24.73 11.02 4.23
N GLY A 248 -23.82 11.71 3.55
CA GLY A 248 -24.09 12.87 2.70
C GLY A 248 -24.54 12.49 1.28
N SER A 249 -24.51 11.23 0.89
CA SER A 249 -24.95 10.78 -0.43
C SER A 249 -26.47 10.88 -0.61
N ALA A 250 -26.92 11.06 -1.85
CA ALA A 250 -28.34 11.12 -2.14
C ALA A 250 -29.05 9.81 -1.73
N PRO A 251 -30.25 9.88 -1.13
CA PRO A 251 -31.00 8.68 -0.73
C PRO A 251 -31.33 7.73 -1.88
N SER A 252 -31.39 8.26 -3.11
CA SER A 252 -31.69 7.51 -4.34
C SER A 252 -30.42 6.92 -5.00
N ALA A 253 -29.24 7.26 -4.53
CA ALA A 253 -28.00 6.75 -5.11
C ALA A 253 -27.82 5.26 -4.81
N SER A 254 -27.40 4.49 -5.80
CA SER A 254 -27.12 3.07 -5.65
C SER A 254 -25.91 2.83 -4.74
N ASP A 255 -25.88 1.69 -4.05
CA ASP A 255 -24.76 1.34 -3.18
C ASP A 255 -23.43 1.29 -3.94
N ASN A 256 -23.43 0.97 -5.24
CA ASN A 256 -22.22 0.97 -6.08
C ASN A 256 -21.71 2.39 -6.38
N GLU A 257 -22.59 3.34 -6.61
CA GLU A 257 -22.23 4.76 -6.82
C GLU A 257 -21.66 5.36 -5.54
N VAL A 258 -22.39 5.17 -4.44
CA VAL A 258 -21.97 5.66 -3.11
C VAL A 258 -20.63 5.04 -2.70
N ALA A 259 -20.45 3.74 -2.93
CA ALA A 259 -19.19 3.05 -2.65
C ALA A 259 -18.01 3.64 -3.42
N ARG A 260 -18.22 3.96 -4.70
CA ARG A 260 -17.19 4.56 -5.55
C ARG A 260 -16.81 5.97 -5.08
N GLU A 261 -17.80 6.81 -4.73
CA GLU A 261 -17.57 8.17 -4.22
C GLU A 261 -16.89 8.19 -2.85
N ALA A 262 -17.31 7.28 -1.96
CA ALA A 262 -16.74 7.16 -0.62
C ALA A 262 -15.40 6.39 -0.57
N GLY A 263 -14.98 5.80 -1.69
CA GLY A 263 -13.76 4.98 -1.74
C GLY A 263 -13.84 3.71 -0.88
N VAL A 264 -15.04 3.12 -0.74
CA VAL A 264 -15.28 1.93 0.09
C VAL A 264 -15.87 0.80 -0.73
N PRO A 265 -15.72 -0.47 -0.31
CA PRO A 265 -16.41 -1.58 -0.96
C PRO A 265 -17.94 -1.45 -0.86
N PRO A 266 -18.72 -1.86 -1.88
CA PRO A 266 -20.19 -1.74 -1.88
C PRO A 266 -20.88 -2.39 -0.68
N TRP A 267 -20.37 -3.54 -0.21
CA TRP A 267 -20.92 -4.24 0.96
C TRP A 267 -20.79 -3.41 2.26
N LYS A 268 -19.82 -2.47 2.35
CA LYS A 268 -19.60 -1.62 3.54
C LYS A 268 -20.60 -0.45 3.60
N VAL A 269 -21.19 -0.06 2.49
CA VAL A 269 -22.15 1.08 2.42
C VAL A 269 -23.30 0.90 3.40
N LYS A 270 -23.89 -0.29 3.49
CA LYS A 270 -24.99 -0.57 4.41
C LYS A 270 -24.56 -0.38 5.87
N THR A 271 -23.39 -0.85 6.25
CA THR A 271 -22.83 -0.67 7.61
C THR A 271 -22.60 0.81 7.90
N LEU A 272 -21.99 1.54 6.97
CA LEU A 272 -21.71 2.96 7.12
C LEU A 272 -23.00 3.80 7.21
N ARG A 273 -24.05 3.47 6.46
CA ARG A 273 -25.37 4.09 6.61
C ARG A 273 -25.95 3.84 8.00
N THR A 274 -25.80 2.64 8.54
CA THR A 274 -26.26 2.31 9.90
C THR A 274 -25.46 3.06 10.95
N GLN A 275 -24.16 3.18 10.77
CA GLN A 275 -23.28 3.98 11.65
C GLN A 275 -23.67 5.46 11.56
N TRP A 276 -23.81 6.02 10.36
CA TRP A 276 -24.25 7.40 10.15
C TRP A 276 -25.58 7.72 10.84
N ALA A 277 -26.58 6.85 10.72
CA ALA A 277 -27.88 7.06 11.35
C ALA A 277 -27.80 7.21 12.88
N ARG A 278 -26.78 6.67 13.53
CA ARG A 278 -26.55 6.80 14.98
C ARG A 278 -25.89 8.13 15.37
N TRP A 279 -25.25 8.81 14.40
CA TRP A 279 -24.44 10.03 14.64
C TRP A 279 -25.03 11.28 13.98
N SER A 280 -25.86 11.14 12.95
CA SER A 280 -26.40 12.25 12.15
C SER A 280 -27.21 13.27 12.96
N GLY A 281 -27.77 12.87 14.08
CA GLY A 281 -28.50 13.75 14.99
C GLY A 281 -27.61 14.60 15.90
N ASP A 282 -26.29 14.35 15.96
CA ASP A 282 -25.36 15.03 16.86
C ASP A 282 -24.14 15.58 16.11
N GLN A 283 -24.37 16.59 15.30
CA GLN A 283 -23.34 17.22 14.48
C GLN A 283 -22.24 17.90 15.33
N ARG A 284 -22.58 18.43 16.52
CA ARG A 284 -21.58 19.04 17.40
C ARG A 284 -20.59 18.00 17.92
N LYS A 285 -21.09 16.84 18.28
CA LYS A 285 -20.27 15.71 18.74
C LYS A 285 -19.37 15.20 17.63
N LEU A 286 -19.91 15.05 16.40
CA LEU A 286 -19.09 14.68 15.23
C LEU A 286 -17.96 15.69 14.98
N ALA A 287 -18.25 16.99 15.07
CA ALA A 287 -17.23 18.03 14.90
C ALA A 287 -16.15 17.94 15.99
N SER A 288 -16.52 17.71 17.26
CA SER A 288 -15.56 17.52 18.35
C SER A 288 -14.70 16.27 18.15
N LEU A 289 -15.25 15.18 17.58
CA LEU A 289 -14.52 13.98 17.29
C LEU A 289 -13.50 14.15 16.16
N VAL A 290 -13.82 14.96 15.15
CA VAL A 290 -12.83 15.32 14.09
C VAL A 290 -11.61 15.96 14.71
N VAL A 291 -11.82 16.93 15.62
CA VAL A 291 -10.71 17.61 16.32
C VAL A 291 -9.94 16.65 17.21
N ALA A 292 -10.64 15.87 18.03
CA ALA A 292 -10.00 14.90 18.93
C ALA A 292 -9.16 13.85 18.20
N ILE A 293 -9.64 13.34 17.05
CA ILE A 293 -8.89 12.40 16.21
C ILE A 293 -7.66 13.09 15.60
N ALA A 294 -7.81 14.35 15.12
CA ALA A 294 -6.70 15.11 14.56
C ALA A 294 -5.60 15.43 15.58
N GLU A 295 -5.97 15.68 16.82
CA GLU A 295 -5.03 15.89 17.94
C GLU A 295 -4.35 14.59 18.39
N ALA A 296 -5.08 13.47 18.36
CA ALA A 296 -4.53 12.17 18.74
C ALA A 296 -3.53 11.60 17.72
N ASP A 297 -3.67 11.90 16.43
CA ASP A 297 -2.83 11.33 15.36
C ASP A 297 -1.33 11.67 15.53
N PRO A 298 -0.91 12.95 15.68
CA PRO A 298 0.50 13.28 15.92
C PRO A 298 0.99 12.74 17.28
N ALA A 299 0.15 12.73 18.31
CA ALA A 299 0.53 12.18 19.61
C ALA A 299 0.89 10.69 19.54
N MET A 300 0.15 9.91 18.76
CA MET A 300 0.44 8.48 18.55
C MET A 300 1.68 8.25 17.69
N LYS A 301 1.95 9.13 16.73
CA LYS A 301 3.09 9.02 15.81
C LYS A 301 4.41 9.58 16.35
N GLY A 302 4.40 10.13 17.59
CA GLY A 302 5.60 10.74 18.18
C GLY A 302 5.88 12.16 17.69
N GLY A 303 4.83 12.92 17.36
CA GLY A 303 4.91 14.30 16.87
C GLY A 303 5.59 15.27 17.83
N ILE A 304 6.37 16.19 17.28
CA ILE A 304 7.39 17.01 17.95
C ILE A 304 6.83 18.23 18.70
N GLU A 305 5.54 18.53 18.63
CA GLU A 305 5.02 19.81 19.16
C GLU A 305 5.02 19.94 20.69
N THR A 306 5.22 18.86 21.43
CA THR A 306 5.26 18.89 22.91
C THR A 306 6.61 18.55 23.53
N GLY A 307 7.67 18.36 22.76
CA GLY A 307 9.03 18.20 23.26
C GLY A 307 9.38 16.85 23.90
N ALA A 308 8.41 15.96 24.14
CA ALA A 308 8.67 14.60 24.61
C ALA A 308 7.73 13.63 23.91
N ALA A 309 8.25 12.55 23.33
CA ALA A 309 7.44 11.45 22.82
C ALA A 309 6.67 10.83 24.00
N LEU A 310 5.36 10.64 23.83
CA LEU A 310 4.53 9.97 24.84
C LEU A 310 5.06 8.52 25.03
N ASP A 311 5.17 8.11 26.29
CA ASP A 311 5.44 6.71 26.60
C ASP A 311 4.22 5.81 26.30
N LEU A 312 4.38 4.50 26.43
CA LEU A 312 3.35 3.54 26.05
C LEU A 312 2.08 3.65 26.91
N GLU A 313 2.22 3.98 28.19
CA GLU A 313 1.09 4.15 29.11
C GLU A 313 0.32 5.43 28.81
N GLN A 314 1.03 6.51 28.51
CA GLN A 314 0.45 7.79 28.10
C GLN A 314 -0.32 7.64 26.77
N LYS A 315 0.23 6.92 25.79
CA LYS A 315 -0.46 6.63 24.53
C LYS A 315 -1.75 5.84 24.75
N LEU A 316 -1.71 4.82 25.59
CA LEU A 316 -2.90 4.04 25.93
C LEU A 316 -3.95 4.91 26.63
N PHE A 317 -3.54 5.76 27.56
CA PHE A 317 -4.44 6.69 28.25
C PHE A 317 -5.12 7.67 27.29
N GLU A 318 -4.38 8.27 26.37
CA GLU A 318 -4.96 9.17 25.35
C GLU A 318 -5.93 8.45 24.41
N LEU A 319 -5.66 7.18 24.07
CA LEU A 319 -6.60 6.35 23.31
C LEU A 319 -7.88 6.04 24.10
N GLU A 320 -7.77 5.67 25.36
CA GLU A 320 -8.92 5.43 26.24
C GLU A 320 -9.77 6.70 26.38
N LYS A 321 -9.14 7.85 26.53
CA LYS A 321 -9.78 9.15 26.55
C LYS A 321 -10.50 9.45 25.24
N LEU A 322 -9.84 9.20 24.09
CA LEU A 322 -10.46 9.36 22.78
C LEU A 322 -11.69 8.46 22.62
N VAL A 323 -11.60 7.18 23.00
CA VAL A 323 -12.71 6.23 22.94
C VAL A 323 -13.86 6.65 23.86
N THR A 324 -13.56 7.11 25.07
CA THR A 324 -14.59 7.61 26.00
C THR A 324 -15.22 8.91 25.53
N HIS A 325 -14.48 9.77 24.82
CA HIS A 325 -15.02 10.99 24.22
C HIS A 325 -16.11 10.72 23.19
N THR A 326 -16.21 9.50 22.67
CA THR A 326 -17.26 9.09 21.71
C THR A 326 -18.59 8.71 22.38
N HIS A 327 -18.64 8.65 23.70
CA HIS A 327 -19.84 8.34 24.48
C HIS A 327 -20.63 9.63 24.79
#